data_981059f17f6ed9a129237da109198cfa
#
_entry.id   981059f17f6ed9a129237da109198cfa
#
_cell.length_a   1.000
_cell.length_b   1.000
_cell.length_c   1.000
_cell.angle_alpha   90.00
_cell.angle_beta   90.00
_cell.angle_gamma   90.00
#
_symmetry.space_group_name_H-M   'P 1'
#
loop_
_entity.id
_entity.type
_entity.pdbx_description
1 polymer ?
#
loop_
_entity_poly.entity_id
_entity_poly.type
_entity_poly.pdbx_seq_one_letter_code
_entity_poly.pdbx_strand_id
1 'polypeptide(L)'
;MNAKFGPYSQFAAREDMAQTRKRGAQEGSGAAHAPRNGGERRRGPTPIKIPDIQDLAKRLRFAPQQGRIWLDDQRMMLMHISSLGSLRQELIESLGKERARGLITRIGYQAGARDAQMSRKVRANRSAYDDFLAGPQLVSLEGIVHCEAAGLHIDVEHGEYFGDFYLVDCAEAEAHIATYGIGNEGVCWMLLGYACGYTSAFMGRPILWRETECRAMGHQKCRVIGKPIEEWTDADDDLRFLQIGDFVKWSTN
;
A
#
# COMPACT_ATOMS: atom_id res chain seq x y z
N MET A 1 -23.59 -27.98 -18.32
CA MET A 1 -22.54 -27.69 -17.33
C MET A 1 -22.64 -26.22 -17.01
N ASN A 2 -23.31 -25.86 -15.92
CA ASN A 2 -23.45 -24.46 -15.45
C ASN A 2 -22.25 -24.11 -14.59
N ALA A 3 -21.31 -23.36 -15.14
CA ALA A 3 -20.24 -22.76 -14.36
C ALA A 3 -20.86 -21.68 -13.44
N LYS A 4 -20.86 -21.93 -12.13
CA LYS A 4 -21.18 -20.90 -11.13
C LYS A 4 -20.04 -19.90 -11.13
N PHE A 5 -20.28 -18.70 -11.65
CA PHE A 5 -19.36 -17.59 -11.48
C PHE A 5 -19.22 -17.25 -9.99
N GLY A 6 -18.02 -17.19 -9.49
CA GLY A 6 -17.71 -16.88 -8.09
C GLY A 6 -18.13 -15.46 -7.67
N PRO A 7 -17.93 -15.07 -6.41
CA PRO A 7 -18.52 -13.89 -5.77
C PRO A 7 -18.12 -12.52 -6.35
N TYR A 8 -17.18 -12.48 -7.30
CA TYR A 8 -16.68 -11.23 -7.90
C TYR A 8 -17.59 -10.56 -8.92
N SER A 9 -18.64 -11.27 -9.45
CA SER A 9 -19.52 -10.69 -10.48
C SER A 9 -20.53 -9.65 -9.95
N GLN A 10 -20.65 -9.47 -8.63
CA GLN A 10 -21.65 -8.57 -8.03
C GLN A 10 -21.11 -7.17 -7.70
N PHE A 11 -19.80 -6.94 -7.73
CA PHE A 11 -19.22 -5.66 -7.34
C PHE A 11 -19.18 -4.59 -8.44
N ALA A 12 -19.10 -4.98 -9.71
CA ALA A 12 -19.06 -4.04 -10.84
C ALA A 12 -20.37 -3.25 -11.08
N ALA A 13 -21.50 -3.70 -10.52
CA ALA A 13 -22.81 -3.10 -10.79
C ALA A 13 -23.26 -2.03 -9.77
N ARG A 14 -22.48 -1.74 -8.71
CA ARG A 14 -22.89 -0.80 -7.65
C ARG A 14 -22.29 0.60 -7.71
N GLU A 15 -21.24 0.82 -8.49
CA GLU A 15 -20.61 2.15 -8.57
C GLU A 15 -21.35 3.16 -9.43
N ASP A 16 -22.16 2.71 -10.41
CA ASP A 16 -22.87 3.61 -11.33
C ASP A 16 -24.12 4.29 -10.75
N MET A 17 -24.59 3.89 -9.56
CA MET A 17 -25.82 4.46 -8.96
C MET A 17 -25.58 5.57 -7.92
N ALA A 18 -24.32 5.87 -7.56
CA ALA A 18 -24.02 6.90 -6.55
C ALA A 18 -23.84 8.31 -7.12
N GLN A 19 -23.69 8.46 -8.43
CA GLN A 19 -23.43 9.78 -9.05
C GLN A 19 -24.68 10.56 -9.49
N THR A 20 -25.89 9.99 -9.42
CA THR A 20 -27.11 10.62 -9.99
C THR A 20 -27.99 11.33 -8.95
N ARG A 21 -27.58 11.48 -7.68
CA ARG A 21 -28.41 12.11 -6.62
C ARG A 21 -27.79 13.35 -5.98
N LYS A 22 -27.23 14.28 -6.76
CA LYS A 22 -26.89 15.63 -6.26
C LYS A 22 -27.28 16.73 -7.27
N ARG A 23 -28.56 16.91 -7.51
CA ARG A 23 -29.10 18.18 -8.00
C ARG A 23 -30.50 18.37 -7.41
N GLY A 24 -30.65 19.38 -6.55
CA GLY A 24 -31.92 19.93 -6.16
C GLY A 24 -32.12 20.08 -4.65
N ALA A 25 -31.73 21.20 -4.11
CA ALA A 25 -32.45 21.96 -3.10
C ALA A 25 -31.70 23.26 -2.84
N GLN A 26 -32.33 24.33 -3.30
CA GLN A 26 -31.92 25.73 -3.04
C GLN A 26 -32.96 26.35 -2.06
N GLU A 27 -32.43 27.28 -1.22
CA GLU A 27 -33.07 28.40 -0.57
C GLU A 27 -33.77 28.22 0.79
N GLY A 28 -33.26 29.00 1.75
CA GLY A 28 -33.91 29.30 3.04
C GLY A 28 -33.00 30.18 3.91
N SER A 29 -33.20 31.50 3.82
CA SER A 29 -32.53 32.57 4.55
C SER A 29 -32.77 32.55 6.06
N GLY A 30 -31.74 32.84 6.89
CA GLY A 30 -31.89 33.10 8.31
C GLY A 30 -30.59 33.60 8.92
N ALA A 31 -30.45 34.93 9.04
CA ALA A 31 -29.33 35.57 9.71
C ALA A 31 -29.44 35.43 11.24
N ALA A 32 -28.42 34.90 11.88
CA ALA A 32 -28.19 35.06 13.31
C ALA A 32 -26.70 35.33 13.58
N HIS A 33 -26.46 36.46 14.24
CA HIS A 33 -25.14 36.91 14.71
C HIS A 33 -24.58 35.90 15.73
N ALA A 34 -23.32 35.47 15.53
CA ALA A 34 -22.54 34.77 16.53
C ALA A 34 -21.16 35.47 16.73
N PRO A 35 -20.59 35.48 17.93
CA PRO A 35 -19.45 36.31 18.30
C PRO A 35 -18.14 35.78 17.69
N ARG A 36 -17.29 36.73 17.28
CA ARG A 36 -15.92 36.48 16.81
C ARG A 36 -15.04 36.05 17.98
N ASN A 37 -14.79 34.76 18.13
CA ASN A 37 -13.64 34.26 18.88
C ASN A 37 -12.53 33.94 17.89
N GLY A 38 -11.42 34.68 17.99
CA GLY A 38 -10.18 34.46 17.26
C GLY A 38 -9.49 33.19 17.77
N GLY A 39 -9.88 32.03 17.28
CA GLY A 39 -9.15 30.79 17.43
C GLY A 39 -8.25 30.62 16.21
N GLU A 40 -6.95 30.65 16.37
CA GLU A 40 -6.00 30.20 15.35
C GLU A 40 -6.42 28.81 14.87
N ARG A 41 -6.96 28.76 13.66
CA ARG A 41 -7.16 27.47 12.97
C ARG A 41 -5.77 26.89 12.76
N ARG A 42 -5.40 25.90 13.55
CA ARG A 42 -4.24 25.04 13.23
C ARG A 42 -4.45 24.54 11.81
N ARG A 43 -3.65 25.06 10.89
CA ARG A 43 -3.59 24.53 9.51
C ARG A 43 -3.23 23.06 9.67
N GLY A 44 -4.11 22.17 9.22
CA GLY A 44 -3.78 20.75 9.11
C GLY A 44 -2.51 20.59 8.26
N PRO A 45 -1.81 19.48 8.39
CA PRO A 45 -0.58 19.24 7.60
C PRO A 45 -0.88 19.48 6.13
N THR A 46 -0.02 20.24 5.47
CA THR A 46 -0.12 20.50 4.04
C THR A 46 -0.07 19.17 3.31
N PRO A 47 -1.02 18.85 2.41
CA PRO A 47 -0.99 17.60 1.68
C PRO A 47 0.34 17.45 0.94
N ILE A 48 0.97 16.29 1.13
CA ILE A 48 2.23 15.96 0.48
C ILE A 48 1.93 15.74 -0.99
N LYS A 49 2.48 16.59 -1.87
CA LYS A 49 2.30 16.46 -3.31
C LYS A 49 3.16 15.30 -3.82
N ILE A 50 2.52 14.19 -4.17
CA ILE A 50 3.18 13.07 -4.83
C ILE A 50 3.52 13.50 -6.27
N PRO A 51 4.77 13.24 -6.77
CA PRO A 51 5.15 13.54 -8.15
C PRO A 51 4.29 12.79 -9.18
N ASP A 52 4.30 13.24 -10.44
CA ASP A 52 3.64 12.54 -11.53
C ASP A 52 4.26 11.14 -11.75
N ILE A 53 3.42 10.14 -11.97
CA ILE A 53 3.80 8.75 -12.23
C ILE A 53 4.28 8.50 -13.67
N GLN A 54 4.17 9.48 -14.56
CA GLN A 54 4.44 9.31 -15.99
C GLN A 54 5.86 8.83 -16.30
N ASP A 55 6.85 9.17 -15.48
CA ASP A 55 8.23 8.70 -15.66
C ASP A 55 8.35 7.19 -15.45
N LEU A 56 7.58 6.61 -14.55
CA LEU A 56 7.49 5.18 -14.32
C LEU A 56 6.61 4.49 -15.37
N ALA A 57 5.45 5.05 -15.68
CA ALA A 57 4.50 4.49 -16.65
C ALA A 57 5.13 4.34 -18.05
N LYS A 58 5.97 5.27 -18.48
CA LYS A 58 6.70 5.19 -19.76
C LYS A 58 7.70 4.04 -19.84
N ARG A 59 8.07 3.43 -18.72
CA ARG A 59 8.97 2.28 -18.67
C ARG A 59 8.24 0.95 -18.82
N LEU A 60 6.91 0.97 -18.77
CA LEU A 60 6.08 -0.19 -19.00
C LEU A 60 6.08 -0.53 -20.51
N ARG A 61 6.49 -1.74 -20.85
CA ARG A 61 6.58 -2.23 -22.23
C ARG A 61 5.83 -3.52 -22.39
N PHE A 62 4.92 -3.54 -23.34
CA PHE A 62 4.12 -4.71 -23.68
C PHE A 62 4.67 -5.35 -24.96
N ALA A 63 4.99 -6.64 -24.91
CA ALA A 63 5.40 -7.45 -26.05
C ALA A 63 4.54 -8.73 -26.12
N PRO A 64 3.23 -8.61 -26.45
CA PRO A 64 2.29 -9.71 -26.40
C PRO A 64 2.65 -10.86 -27.34
N GLN A 65 3.29 -10.57 -28.49
CA GLN A 65 3.76 -11.59 -29.44
C GLN A 65 4.87 -12.47 -28.84
N GLN A 66 5.53 -11.99 -27.80
CA GLN A 66 6.57 -12.73 -27.06
C GLN A 66 6.04 -13.24 -25.70
N GLY A 67 4.78 -12.95 -25.35
CA GLY A 67 4.23 -13.24 -24.03
C GLY A 67 4.96 -12.50 -22.91
N ARG A 68 5.37 -11.25 -23.13
CA ARG A 68 6.21 -10.51 -22.18
C ARG A 68 5.67 -9.12 -21.88
N ILE A 69 5.76 -8.75 -20.59
CA ILE A 69 5.55 -7.39 -20.08
C ILE A 69 6.80 -7.05 -19.26
N TRP A 70 7.29 -5.84 -19.41
CA TRP A 70 8.44 -5.34 -18.69
C TRP A 70 8.14 -4.00 -18.04
N LEU A 71 8.61 -3.82 -16.81
CA LEU A 71 8.73 -2.52 -16.17
C LEU A 71 10.22 -2.28 -15.94
N ASP A 72 10.80 -1.34 -16.73
CA ASP A 72 12.24 -1.15 -16.87
C ASP A 72 12.96 -2.47 -17.27
N ASP A 73 13.76 -3.06 -16.39
CA ASP A 73 14.44 -4.35 -16.60
C ASP A 73 13.74 -5.53 -15.86
N GLN A 74 12.68 -5.27 -15.11
CA GLN A 74 11.92 -6.30 -14.40
C GLN A 74 10.82 -6.89 -15.27
N ARG A 75 10.75 -8.21 -15.29
CA ARG A 75 9.66 -8.91 -15.99
C ARG A 75 8.40 -8.94 -15.14
N MET A 76 7.32 -8.41 -15.70
CA MET A 76 6.00 -8.35 -15.09
C MET A 76 5.05 -9.39 -15.67
N MET A 77 3.96 -9.63 -14.98
CA MET A 77 2.78 -10.34 -15.50
C MET A 77 1.51 -9.63 -15.03
N LEU A 78 0.44 -9.73 -15.81
CA LEU A 78 -0.89 -9.33 -15.38
C LEU A 78 -1.58 -10.53 -14.72
N MET A 79 -2.15 -10.32 -13.56
CA MET A 79 -2.87 -11.34 -12.83
C MET A 79 -4.18 -10.75 -12.31
N HIS A 80 -5.26 -11.54 -12.36
CA HIS A 80 -6.51 -11.13 -11.74
C HIS A 80 -6.38 -11.10 -10.22
N ILE A 81 -7.00 -10.12 -9.57
CA ILE A 81 -7.06 -10.04 -8.10
C ILE A 81 -7.69 -11.30 -7.49
N SER A 82 -8.68 -11.89 -8.18
CA SER A 82 -9.26 -13.16 -7.76
C SER A 82 -8.25 -14.30 -7.70
N SER A 83 -7.25 -14.34 -8.60
CA SER A 83 -6.20 -15.36 -8.56
C SER A 83 -5.27 -15.16 -7.36
N LEU A 84 -4.97 -13.90 -7.02
CA LEU A 84 -4.25 -13.57 -5.79
C LEU A 84 -5.05 -13.98 -4.55
N GLY A 85 -6.37 -13.72 -4.56
CA GLY A 85 -7.28 -14.15 -3.50
C GLY A 85 -7.30 -15.68 -3.33
N SER A 86 -7.40 -16.44 -4.42
CA SER A 86 -7.36 -17.91 -4.38
C SER A 86 -6.02 -18.44 -3.86
N LEU A 87 -4.88 -17.86 -4.31
CA LEU A 87 -3.56 -18.24 -3.80
C LEU A 87 -3.46 -17.99 -2.29
N ARG A 88 -3.95 -16.83 -1.84
CA ARG A 88 -3.98 -16.48 -0.42
C ARG A 88 -4.84 -17.46 0.38
N GLN A 89 -6.01 -17.82 -0.12
CA GLN A 89 -6.91 -18.79 0.49
C GLN A 89 -6.23 -20.15 0.63
N GLU A 90 -5.66 -20.67 -0.43
CA GLU A 90 -4.94 -21.96 -0.43
C GLU A 90 -3.79 -21.97 0.58
N LEU A 91 -3.02 -20.88 0.69
CA LEU A 91 -1.95 -20.76 1.68
C LEU A 91 -2.50 -20.80 3.11
N ILE A 92 -3.60 -20.11 3.39
CA ILE A 92 -4.23 -20.08 4.72
C ILE A 92 -4.80 -21.44 5.07
N GLU A 93 -5.51 -22.08 4.16
CA GLU A 93 -6.13 -23.40 4.37
C GLU A 93 -5.10 -24.51 4.55
N SER A 94 -4.01 -24.49 3.76
CA SER A 94 -2.98 -25.54 3.79
C SER A 94 -1.99 -25.39 4.95
N LEU A 95 -1.64 -24.18 5.34
CA LEU A 95 -0.54 -23.90 6.27
C LEU A 95 -1.00 -23.32 7.62
N GLY A 96 -2.25 -22.90 7.69
CA GLY A 96 -2.75 -22.06 8.77
C GLY A 96 -2.35 -20.59 8.60
N LYS A 97 -3.15 -19.71 9.19
CA LYS A 97 -3.10 -18.27 9.02
C LYS A 97 -1.74 -17.65 9.34
N GLU A 98 -1.15 -17.99 10.48
CA GLU A 98 0.13 -17.43 10.94
C GLU A 98 1.28 -17.71 9.96
N ARG A 99 1.37 -18.96 9.49
CA ARG A 99 2.42 -19.34 8.53
C ARG A 99 2.19 -18.71 7.16
N ALA A 100 0.93 -18.66 6.71
CA ALA A 100 0.55 -17.98 5.46
C ALA A 100 0.88 -16.49 5.53
N ARG A 101 0.54 -15.80 6.64
CA ARG A 101 0.90 -14.40 6.88
C ARG A 101 2.40 -14.20 6.76
N GLY A 102 3.20 -14.99 7.45
CA GLY A 102 4.66 -14.88 7.38
C GLY A 102 5.21 -15.06 5.97
N LEU A 103 4.71 -16.03 5.19
CA LEU A 103 5.14 -16.25 3.81
C LEU A 103 4.77 -15.06 2.91
N ILE A 104 3.53 -14.59 2.97
CA ILE A 104 3.03 -13.47 2.16
C ILE A 104 3.79 -12.19 2.50
N THR A 105 4.04 -11.92 3.79
CA THR A 105 4.82 -10.75 4.24
C THR A 105 6.23 -10.78 3.69
N ARG A 106 6.91 -11.94 3.72
CA ARG A 106 8.28 -12.06 3.18
C ARG A 106 8.35 -11.94 1.67
N ILE A 107 7.35 -12.43 0.95
CA ILE A 107 7.25 -12.23 -0.51
C ILE A 107 7.16 -10.72 -0.81
N GLY A 108 6.30 -10.01 -0.09
CA GLY A 108 6.20 -8.56 -0.19
C GLY A 108 7.51 -7.85 0.12
N TYR A 109 8.18 -8.24 1.22
CA TYR A 109 9.47 -7.66 1.62
C TYR A 109 10.52 -7.75 0.49
N GLN A 110 10.66 -8.92 -0.12
CA GLN A 110 11.59 -9.12 -1.22
C GLN A 110 11.24 -8.28 -2.46
N ALA A 111 9.96 -8.14 -2.77
CA ALA A 111 9.51 -7.30 -3.87
C ALA A 111 9.87 -5.83 -3.61
N GLY A 112 9.52 -5.31 -2.42
CA GLY A 112 9.84 -3.93 -2.04
C GLY A 112 11.33 -3.62 -2.05
N ALA A 113 12.17 -4.53 -1.54
CA ALA A 113 13.62 -4.33 -1.54
C ALA A 113 14.20 -4.24 -2.97
N ARG A 114 13.68 -5.02 -3.93
CA ARG A 114 14.08 -4.92 -5.35
C ARG A 114 13.62 -3.61 -5.98
N ASP A 115 12.41 -3.18 -5.68
CA ASP A 115 11.86 -1.93 -6.21
C ASP A 115 12.60 -0.70 -5.67
N ALA A 116 13.10 -0.73 -4.44
CA ALA A 116 13.97 0.32 -3.92
C ALA A 116 15.27 0.47 -4.73
N GLN A 117 15.83 -0.64 -5.22
CA GLN A 117 17.00 -0.59 -6.12
C GLN A 117 16.63 -0.01 -7.49
N MET A 118 15.47 -0.38 -8.02
CA MET A 118 14.97 0.16 -9.28
C MET A 118 14.67 1.66 -9.16
N SER A 119 14.01 2.12 -8.09
CA SER A 119 13.66 3.52 -7.88
C SER A 119 14.90 4.43 -7.89
N ARG A 120 15.94 4.05 -7.16
CA ARG A 120 17.23 4.75 -7.15
C ARG A 120 17.86 4.86 -8.53
N LYS A 121 17.78 3.80 -9.34
CA LYS A 121 18.28 3.80 -10.72
C LYS A 121 17.48 4.73 -11.63
N VAL A 122 16.16 4.70 -11.48
CA VAL A 122 15.21 5.46 -12.32
C VAL A 122 15.22 6.95 -12.01
N ARG A 123 15.42 7.34 -10.75
CA ARG A 123 15.35 8.72 -10.23
C ARG A 123 16.66 9.22 -9.63
N ALA A 124 17.79 8.64 -10.02
CA ALA A 124 19.13 8.91 -9.46
C ALA A 124 19.55 10.39 -9.35
N ASN A 125 18.91 11.30 -10.12
CA ASN A 125 19.21 12.74 -10.14
C ASN A 125 18.13 13.59 -9.46
N ARG A 126 17.24 12.97 -8.67
CA ARG A 126 16.17 13.68 -7.95
C ARG A 126 16.48 13.79 -6.46
N SER A 127 15.62 14.48 -5.73
CA SER A 127 15.71 14.49 -4.26
C SER A 127 15.47 13.10 -3.68
N ALA A 128 16.03 12.81 -2.50
CA ALA A 128 15.76 11.56 -1.79
C ALA A 128 14.26 11.33 -1.57
N TYR A 129 13.51 12.41 -1.40
CA TYR A 129 12.06 12.41 -1.26
C TYR A 129 11.35 11.94 -2.55
N ASP A 130 11.71 12.53 -3.71
CA ASP A 130 11.12 12.15 -5.00
C ASP A 130 11.49 10.71 -5.40
N ASP A 131 12.71 10.29 -5.07
CA ASP A 131 13.19 8.93 -5.28
C ASP A 131 12.39 7.94 -4.41
N PHE A 132 12.25 8.22 -3.12
CA PHE A 132 11.46 7.40 -2.21
C PHE A 132 10.01 7.21 -2.68
N LEU A 133 9.37 8.29 -3.15
CA LEU A 133 7.97 8.25 -3.59
C LEU A 133 7.74 7.37 -4.84
N ALA A 134 8.80 6.90 -5.51
CA ALA A 134 8.66 5.89 -6.56
C ALA A 134 8.03 4.59 -6.04
N GLY A 135 8.33 4.15 -4.81
CA GLY A 135 7.75 2.92 -4.24
C GLY A 135 6.21 2.95 -4.12
N PRO A 136 5.63 3.93 -3.41
CA PRO A 136 4.18 4.12 -3.39
C PRO A 136 3.54 4.27 -4.77
N GLN A 137 4.25 4.84 -5.73
CA GLN A 137 3.78 4.99 -7.10
C GLN A 137 3.87 3.70 -7.92
N LEU A 138 4.86 2.85 -7.66
CA LEU A 138 5.00 1.54 -8.31
C LEU A 138 3.84 0.63 -7.97
N VAL A 139 3.48 0.49 -6.68
CA VAL A 139 2.33 -0.33 -6.28
C VAL A 139 1.01 0.22 -6.82
N SER A 140 0.92 1.53 -7.06
CA SER A 140 -0.24 2.14 -7.72
C SER A 140 -0.25 1.85 -9.23
N LEU A 141 0.91 1.89 -9.90
CA LEU A 141 1.05 1.54 -11.31
C LEU A 141 0.75 0.05 -11.57
N GLU A 142 1.09 -0.80 -10.63
CA GLU A 142 0.84 -2.24 -10.66
C GLU A 142 -0.63 -2.59 -10.39
N GLY A 143 -1.45 -1.62 -9.98
CA GLY A 143 -2.87 -1.81 -9.69
C GLY A 143 -3.12 -2.53 -8.36
N ILE A 144 -2.18 -2.45 -7.42
CA ILE A 144 -2.31 -3.10 -6.11
C ILE A 144 -3.04 -2.20 -5.13
N VAL A 145 -2.67 -0.90 -5.09
CA VAL A 145 -3.23 0.06 -4.14
C VAL A 145 -2.92 1.50 -4.55
N HIS A 146 -3.80 2.44 -4.28
CA HIS A 146 -3.47 3.86 -4.36
C HIS A 146 -2.99 4.37 -3.00
N CYS A 147 -1.76 4.91 -2.94
CA CYS A 147 -1.15 5.43 -1.72
C CYS A 147 -1.35 6.94 -1.59
N GLU A 148 -1.94 7.39 -0.48
CA GLU A 148 -2.07 8.80 -0.12
C GLU A 148 -1.18 9.08 1.10
N ALA A 149 -0.20 9.98 0.97
CA ALA A 149 0.68 10.35 2.07
C ALA A 149 -0.01 11.32 3.03
N ALA A 150 -0.19 10.93 4.28
CA ALA A 150 -0.67 11.76 5.38
C ALA A 150 0.49 12.43 6.13
N GLY A 151 1.64 11.76 6.22
CA GLY A 151 2.87 12.28 6.81
C GLY A 151 4.09 11.56 6.25
N LEU A 152 5.17 12.28 6.00
CA LEU A 152 6.42 11.70 5.53
C LEU A 152 7.60 12.56 5.95
N HIS A 153 8.57 11.94 6.61
CA HIS A 153 9.88 12.50 6.93
C HIS A 153 10.96 11.51 6.51
N ILE A 154 11.95 11.96 5.79
CA ILE A 154 13.05 11.13 5.29
C ILE A 154 14.35 11.91 5.45
N ASP A 155 15.25 11.38 6.25
CA ASP A 155 16.65 11.80 6.35
C ASP A 155 17.54 10.55 6.32
N VAL A 156 18.01 10.20 5.13
CA VAL A 156 18.82 9.00 4.90
C VAL A 156 20.19 9.15 5.59
N GLU A 157 20.73 10.36 5.63
CA GLU A 157 22.06 10.64 6.17
C GLU A 157 22.11 10.43 7.70
N HIS A 158 21.06 10.88 8.41
CA HIS A 158 20.93 10.68 9.85
C HIS A 158 20.14 9.42 10.22
N GLY A 159 19.60 8.73 9.22
CA GLY A 159 18.81 7.51 9.42
C GLY A 159 17.43 7.77 10.03
N GLU A 160 16.89 8.98 9.92
CA GLU A 160 15.58 9.34 10.44
C GLU A 160 14.50 9.04 9.40
N TYR A 161 13.43 8.39 9.84
CA TYR A 161 12.31 8.05 8.98
C TYR A 161 11.00 8.04 9.75
N PHE A 162 9.99 8.65 9.17
CA PHE A 162 8.59 8.49 9.55
C PHE A 162 7.70 8.49 8.31
N GLY A 163 6.80 7.53 8.21
CA GLY A 163 5.80 7.45 7.15
C GLY A 163 4.41 7.17 7.71
N ASP A 164 3.40 7.89 7.21
CA ASP A 164 1.98 7.69 7.50
C ASP A 164 1.23 7.76 6.17
N PHE A 165 0.65 6.63 5.75
CA PHE A 165 -0.03 6.53 4.46
C PHE A 165 -1.41 5.91 4.60
N TYR A 166 -2.37 6.47 3.88
CA TYR A 166 -3.62 5.80 3.58
C TYR A 166 -3.46 4.94 2.32
N LEU A 167 -4.01 3.74 2.39
CA LEU A 167 -4.06 2.77 1.31
C LEU A 167 -5.51 2.70 0.81
N VAL A 168 -5.75 3.31 -0.34
CA VAL A 168 -7.07 3.42 -0.96
C VAL A 168 -7.23 2.31 -2.00
N ASP A 169 -8.38 1.66 -2.03
CA ASP A 169 -8.70 0.54 -2.95
C ASP A 169 -7.64 -0.57 -2.94
N CYS A 170 -7.31 -1.02 -1.72
CA CYS A 170 -6.33 -2.06 -1.50
C CYS A 170 -6.83 -3.43 -2.00
N ALA A 171 -6.21 -3.95 -3.06
CA ALA A 171 -6.54 -5.23 -3.68
C ALA A 171 -6.41 -6.41 -2.69
N GLU A 172 -5.47 -6.35 -1.76
CA GLU A 172 -5.25 -7.41 -0.77
C GLU A 172 -6.39 -7.46 0.25
N ALA A 173 -6.85 -6.30 0.73
CA ALA A 173 -8.02 -6.21 1.60
C ALA A 173 -9.30 -6.63 0.88
N GLU A 174 -9.47 -6.21 -0.39
CA GLU A 174 -10.60 -6.60 -1.24
C GLU A 174 -10.67 -8.12 -1.41
N ALA A 175 -9.58 -8.76 -1.80
CA ALA A 175 -9.49 -10.20 -2.00
C ALA A 175 -9.79 -10.97 -0.68
N HIS A 176 -9.30 -10.47 0.46
CA HIS A 176 -9.57 -11.07 1.76
C HIS A 176 -11.05 -10.96 2.15
N ILE A 177 -11.63 -9.77 2.01
CA ILE A 177 -13.05 -9.53 2.35
C ILE A 177 -13.98 -10.40 1.48
N ALA A 178 -13.65 -10.57 0.21
CA ALA A 178 -14.44 -11.40 -0.70
C ALA A 178 -14.50 -12.87 -0.28
N THR A 179 -13.47 -13.38 0.40
CA THR A 179 -13.36 -14.78 0.84
C THR A 179 -13.80 -14.97 2.29
N TYR A 180 -13.35 -14.10 3.19
CA TYR A 180 -13.50 -14.28 4.65
C TYR A 180 -14.42 -13.25 5.32
N GLY A 181 -14.82 -12.20 4.60
CA GLY A 181 -15.62 -11.11 5.17
C GLY A 181 -14.82 -10.13 6.03
N ILE A 182 -15.54 -9.37 6.84
CA ILE A 182 -14.96 -8.43 7.82
C ILE A 182 -14.56 -9.18 9.08
N GLY A 183 -13.38 -8.89 9.60
CA GLY A 183 -12.79 -9.48 10.80
C GLY A 183 -12.31 -8.42 11.79
N ASN A 184 -11.37 -8.79 12.64
CA ASN A 184 -10.85 -7.94 13.72
C ASN A 184 -9.35 -7.65 13.62
N GLU A 185 -8.72 -7.95 12.50
CA GLU A 185 -7.29 -7.73 12.30
C GLU A 185 -6.96 -7.23 10.89
N GLY A 186 -5.82 -6.58 10.76
CA GLY A 186 -5.27 -6.13 9.49
C GLY A 186 -4.83 -7.29 8.60
N VAL A 187 -5.09 -7.16 7.29
CA VAL A 187 -4.87 -8.25 6.32
C VAL A 187 -3.96 -7.87 5.16
N CYS A 188 -3.45 -6.65 5.11
CA CYS A 188 -2.58 -6.17 4.03
C CYS A 188 -1.12 -6.67 4.21
N TRP A 189 -0.95 -7.98 4.34
CA TRP A 189 0.32 -8.60 4.74
C TRP A 189 1.42 -8.46 3.70
N MET A 190 1.09 -8.59 2.42
CA MET A 190 2.05 -8.42 1.33
C MET A 190 2.48 -6.96 1.21
N LEU A 191 1.52 -6.02 1.30
CA LEU A 191 1.81 -4.59 1.25
C LEU A 191 2.63 -4.12 2.46
N LEU A 192 2.35 -4.62 3.66
CA LEU A 192 3.18 -4.34 4.84
C LEU A 192 4.61 -4.86 4.64
N GLY A 193 4.73 -6.09 4.13
CA GLY A 193 6.04 -6.65 3.77
C GLY A 193 6.76 -5.78 2.75
N TYR A 194 6.07 -5.39 1.68
CA TYR A 194 6.60 -4.50 0.65
C TYR A 194 7.09 -3.17 1.25
N ALA A 195 6.27 -2.50 2.06
CA ALA A 195 6.63 -1.25 2.70
C ALA A 195 7.87 -1.40 3.60
N CYS A 196 7.94 -2.48 4.42
CA CYS A 196 9.12 -2.78 5.22
C CYS A 196 10.36 -2.99 4.35
N GLY A 197 10.27 -3.82 3.29
CA GLY A 197 11.39 -4.14 2.41
C GLY A 197 11.88 -2.94 1.61
N TYR A 198 10.96 -2.21 0.99
CA TYR A 198 11.26 -1.00 0.22
C TYR A 198 11.96 0.04 1.08
N THR A 199 11.35 0.39 2.22
CA THR A 199 11.85 1.47 3.07
C THR A 199 13.16 1.07 3.75
N SER A 200 13.29 -0.18 4.21
CA SER A 200 14.54 -0.64 4.81
C SER A 200 15.71 -0.62 3.82
N ALA A 201 15.49 -1.10 2.59
CA ALA A 201 16.50 -1.05 1.53
C ALA A 201 16.82 0.40 1.12
N PHE A 202 15.84 1.29 1.11
CA PHE A 202 16.02 2.70 0.80
C PHE A 202 16.80 3.44 1.89
N MET A 203 16.48 3.22 3.15
CA MET A 203 17.11 3.87 4.29
C MET A 203 18.45 3.24 4.70
N GLY A 204 18.75 2.01 4.22
CA GLY A 204 19.93 1.26 4.65
C GLY A 204 19.86 0.78 6.11
N ARG A 205 18.67 0.75 6.71
CA ARG A 205 18.41 0.32 8.10
C ARG A 205 17.02 -0.29 8.24
N PRO A 206 16.75 -1.12 9.25
CA PRO A 206 15.44 -1.74 9.46
C PRO A 206 14.35 -0.72 9.75
N ILE A 207 13.34 -0.65 8.89
CA ILE A 207 12.11 0.12 9.09
C ILE A 207 10.95 -0.85 9.16
N LEU A 208 10.16 -0.74 10.23
CA LEU A 208 8.97 -1.56 10.44
C LEU A 208 7.72 -0.73 10.15
N TRP A 209 6.80 -1.32 9.39
CA TRP A 209 5.49 -0.76 9.11
C TRP A 209 4.40 -1.59 9.79
N ARG A 210 3.41 -0.90 10.34
CA ARG A 210 2.20 -1.50 10.93
C ARG A 210 0.94 -0.96 10.28
N GLU A 211 -0.02 -1.83 10.07
CA GLU A 211 -1.37 -1.46 9.68
C GLU A 211 -2.17 -1.09 10.94
N THR A 212 -2.61 0.17 11.02
CA THR A 212 -3.38 0.70 12.15
C THR A 212 -4.88 0.72 11.88
N GLU A 213 -5.26 0.80 10.61
CA GLU A 213 -6.64 0.72 10.13
C GLU A 213 -6.69 -0.19 8.91
N CYS A 214 -7.73 -1.02 8.78
CA CYS A 214 -7.89 -1.92 7.64
C CYS A 214 -9.36 -1.99 7.20
N ARG A 215 -9.59 -2.03 5.89
CA ARG A 215 -10.93 -2.26 5.33
C ARG A 215 -11.52 -3.60 5.80
N ALA A 216 -10.69 -4.61 5.96
CA ALA A 216 -11.12 -5.89 6.52
C ALA A 216 -11.47 -5.84 8.00
N MET A 217 -11.19 -4.74 8.70
CA MET A 217 -11.64 -4.44 10.06
C MET A 217 -12.87 -3.51 10.08
N GLY A 218 -13.43 -3.18 8.92
CA GLY A 218 -14.58 -2.27 8.80
C GLY A 218 -14.23 -0.79 8.64
N HIS A 219 -12.95 -0.42 8.55
CA HIS A 219 -12.55 0.96 8.25
C HIS A 219 -12.81 1.31 6.78
N GLN A 220 -12.94 2.60 6.46
CA GLN A 220 -13.16 3.04 5.08
C GLN A 220 -11.92 2.89 4.20
N LYS A 221 -10.73 3.10 4.77
CA LYS A 221 -9.42 2.95 4.14
C LYS A 221 -8.54 2.11 5.04
N CYS A 222 -7.50 1.52 4.47
CA CYS A 222 -6.41 1.01 5.28
C CYS A 222 -5.44 2.16 5.59
N ARG A 223 -4.74 2.09 6.73
CA ARG A 223 -3.73 3.07 7.13
C ARG A 223 -2.52 2.34 7.68
N VAL A 224 -1.35 2.77 7.27
CA VAL A 224 -0.07 2.17 7.67
C VAL A 224 0.87 3.25 8.19
N ILE A 225 1.58 2.92 9.27
CA ILE A 225 2.59 3.80 9.88
C ILE A 225 3.92 3.05 9.87
N GLY A 226 4.98 3.73 9.40
CA GLY A 226 6.34 3.21 9.32
C GLY A 226 7.32 4.08 10.07
N LYS A 227 8.23 3.44 10.84
CA LYS A 227 9.32 4.10 11.56
C LYS A 227 10.45 3.10 11.84
N PRO A 228 11.64 3.57 12.24
CA PRO A 228 12.72 2.70 12.68
C PRO A 228 12.26 1.68 13.71
N ILE A 229 12.78 0.45 13.59
CA ILE A 229 12.30 -0.66 14.40
C ILE A 229 12.46 -0.43 15.91
N GLU A 230 13.51 0.25 16.31
CA GLU A 230 13.81 0.61 17.70
C GLU A 230 12.87 1.64 18.31
N GLU A 231 12.09 2.34 17.48
CA GLU A 231 11.05 3.26 17.93
C GLU A 231 9.70 2.58 18.22
N TRP A 232 9.62 1.25 17.99
CA TRP A 232 8.48 0.43 18.35
C TRP A 232 8.72 -0.29 19.67
N THR A 233 7.82 -0.16 20.63
CA THR A 233 7.97 -0.76 21.98
C THR A 233 7.74 -2.27 22.02
N ASP A 234 7.09 -2.83 20.98
CA ASP A 234 6.59 -4.21 20.93
C ASP A 234 6.77 -4.81 19.51
N ALA A 235 7.95 -4.60 18.92
CA ALA A 235 8.25 -5.01 17.55
C ALA A 235 8.31 -6.53 17.35
N ASP A 236 8.60 -7.31 18.39
CA ASP A 236 8.87 -8.76 18.28
C ASP A 236 7.72 -9.54 17.63
N ASP A 237 6.49 -9.14 17.91
CA ASP A 237 5.30 -9.77 17.32
C ASP A 237 5.21 -9.63 15.79
N ASP A 238 5.71 -8.52 15.25
CA ASP A 238 5.74 -8.29 13.81
C ASP A 238 6.97 -8.92 13.17
N LEU A 239 8.10 -8.87 13.88
CA LEU A 239 9.39 -9.39 13.42
C LEU A 239 9.35 -10.89 13.12
N ARG A 240 8.54 -11.65 13.86
CA ARG A 240 8.34 -13.09 13.60
C ARG A 240 7.83 -13.38 12.19
N PHE A 241 7.08 -12.47 11.57
CA PHE A 241 6.61 -12.61 10.20
C PHE A 241 7.67 -12.24 9.16
N LEU A 242 8.57 -11.34 9.51
CA LEU A 242 9.64 -10.87 8.63
C LEU A 242 10.88 -11.76 8.66
N GLN A 243 11.11 -12.49 9.77
CA GLN A 243 12.32 -13.31 10.00
C GLN A 243 13.61 -12.51 9.75
N ILE A 244 13.71 -11.32 10.32
CA ILE A 244 14.76 -10.32 10.04
C ILE A 244 16.18 -10.85 10.22
N GLY A 245 16.41 -11.88 11.03
CA GLY A 245 17.72 -12.52 11.17
C GLY A 245 18.36 -12.94 9.84
N ASP A 246 17.55 -13.30 8.83
CA ASP A 246 18.02 -13.64 7.49
C ASP A 246 18.04 -12.43 6.55
N PHE A 247 17.29 -11.36 6.83
CA PHE A 247 17.17 -10.18 5.95
C PHE A 247 18.29 -9.16 6.13
N VAL A 248 18.89 -9.05 7.31
CA VAL A 248 20.05 -8.16 7.56
C VAL A 248 21.25 -8.55 6.69
N LYS A 249 21.38 -9.81 6.30
CA LYS A 249 22.46 -10.30 5.42
C LYS A 249 22.31 -9.88 3.94
N TRP A 250 21.10 -9.50 3.50
CA TRP A 250 20.85 -9.11 2.10
C TRP A 250 21.04 -7.61 1.84
N SER A 251 21.00 -6.79 2.87
CA SER A 251 21.21 -5.34 2.74
C SER A 251 22.68 -4.93 2.81
N THR A 252 23.60 -5.85 3.09
CA THR A 252 25.04 -5.59 3.24
C THR A 252 25.92 -6.17 2.12
N ASN A 253 25.33 -6.81 1.11
CA ASN A 253 25.97 -7.23 -0.14
C ASN A 253 25.33 -6.47 -1.32
#